data_58f02b534fdceff36d754346afc427ef
#
_entry.id   58f02b534fdceff36d754346afc427ef
#
_cell.length_a   1.000
_cell.length_b   1.000
_cell.length_c   1.000
_cell.angle_alpha   90.00
_cell.angle_beta   90.00
_cell.angle_gamma   90.00
#
_symmetry.space_group_name_H-M   'P 1'
#
loop_
_entity.id
_entity.type
_entity.pdbx_description
1 polymer ?
#
loop_
_entity_poly.entity_id
_entity_poly.type
_entity_poly.pdbx_seq_one_letter_code
_entity_poly.pdbx_strand_id
1 'polypeptide(L)'
;FSVDYVNNKYASNIYGALQVDRKVVEVNADVKINEGMENFTIAHELGHIVLHVPKMDKNKMTECDFDSISKDNVVEKEADIFAACLLMPESNVKEAFYQIRNSRLLLKDNFIFRLIGRGSKRKRALNFASKIIKQGNFKVSKYAMINRLIGLGLIKGLRYQKNNVNSRV
;
A
#
# COMPACT_ATOMS: atom_id res chain seq x y z
N PHE A 1 0.73 -11.61 17.77
CA PHE A 1 -0.22 -11.65 16.66
C PHE A 1 0.20 -12.72 15.66
N SER A 2 -0.78 -13.46 15.11
CA SER A 2 -0.61 -14.41 14.02
C SER A 2 -1.27 -13.89 12.75
N VAL A 3 -1.01 -14.55 11.62
CA VAL A 3 -1.71 -14.30 10.35
C VAL A 3 -2.47 -15.56 9.98
N ASP A 4 -3.76 -15.44 9.78
CA ASP A 4 -4.64 -16.53 9.39
C ASP A 4 -5.31 -16.24 8.05
N TYR A 5 -5.45 -17.26 7.21
CA TYR A 5 -6.14 -17.17 5.93
C TYR A 5 -7.55 -17.72 6.10
N VAL A 6 -8.55 -16.90 5.81
CA VAL A 6 -9.96 -17.25 6.04
C VAL A 6 -10.77 -17.22 4.75
N ASN A 7 -11.72 -18.15 4.62
CA ASN A 7 -12.64 -18.26 3.49
C ASN A 7 -14.08 -17.98 3.92
N ASN A 8 -14.89 -17.47 3.01
CA ASN A 8 -16.32 -17.24 3.19
C ASN A 8 -16.70 -16.36 4.39
N LYS A 9 -15.77 -15.54 4.86
CA LYS A 9 -15.99 -14.65 6.01
C LYS A 9 -16.23 -13.20 5.60
N TYR A 10 -15.56 -12.73 4.55
CA TYR A 10 -15.56 -11.33 4.14
C TYR A 10 -16.11 -11.13 2.74
N ALA A 11 -16.62 -9.92 2.47
CA ALA A 11 -16.98 -9.51 1.13
C ALA A 11 -15.73 -9.42 0.23
N SER A 12 -15.91 -9.54 -1.08
CA SER A 12 -14.82 -9.58 -2.07
C SER A 12 -13.99 -8.28 -2.18
N ASN A 13 -14.44 -7.21 -1.55
CA ASN A 13 -13.72 -5.94 -1.48
C ASN A 13 -12.89 -5.77 -0.20
N ILE A 14 -12.96 -6.72 0.75
CA ILE A 14 -12.16 -6.75 1.98
C ILE A 14 -11.00 -7.72 1.75
N TYR A 15 -9.77 -7.24 1.88
CA TYR A 15 -8.56 -8.03 1.66
C TYR A 15 -8.00 -8.62 2.94
N GLY A 16 -8.20 -7.94 4.07
CA GLY A 16 -7.80 -8.39 5.39
C GLY A 16 -8.56 -7.65 6.47
N ALA A 17 -8.45 -8.15 7.70
CA ALA A 17 -9.04 -7.54 8.89
C ALA A 17 -8.23 -7.89 10.14
N LEU A 18 -8.20 -6.98 11.10
CA LEU A 18 -7.54 -7.18 12.38
C LEU A 18 -8.55 -7.62 13.44
N GLN A 19 -8.31 -8.77 14.06
CA GLN A 19 -9.03 -9.26 15.23
C GLN A 19 -8.20 -8.99 16.49
N VAL A 20 -8.42 -7.85 17.12
CA VAL A 20 -7.55 -7.35 18.22
C VAL A 20 -7.61 -8.26 19.46
N ASP A 21 -8.80 -8.70 19.85
CA ASP A 21 -9.07 -9.59 20.98
C ASP A 21 -8.40 -10.96 20.81
N ARG A 22 -8.43 -11.50 19.59
CA ARG A 22 -7.80 -12.78 19.23
C ARG A 22 -6.32 -12.65 18.87
N LYS A 23 -5.83 -11.44 18.69
CA LYS A 23 -4.46 -11.12 18.22
C LYS A 23 -4.13 -11.77 16.87
N VAL A 24 -5.06 -11.71 15.94
CA VAL A 24 -4.95 -12.32 14.61
C VAL A 24 -5.16 -11.26 13.54
N VAL A 25 -4.31 -11.28 12.53
CA VAL A 25 -4.55 -10.63 11.23
C VAL A 25 -5.17 -11.66 10.30
N GLU A 26 -6.41 -11.48 9.91
CA GLU A 26 -7.09 -12.37 8.97
C GLU A 26 -6.91 -11.84 7.55
N VAL A 27 -6.46 -12.71 6.64
CA VAL A 27 -6.37 -12.43 5.21
C VAL A 27 -7.49 -13.16 4.48
N ASN A 28 -8.24 -12.42 3.66
CA ASN A 28 -9.33 -12.98 2.88
C ASN A 28 -8.81 -13.85 1.73
N ALA A 29 -8.88 -15.17 1.90
CA ALA A 29 -8.39 -16.14 0.92
C ALA A 29 -9.30 -16.28 -0.31
N ASP A 30 -10.55 -15.81 -0.25
CA ASP A 30 -11.47 -15.82 -1.39
C ASP A 30 -11.10 -14.77 -2.44
N VAL A 31 -10.31 -13.77 -2.07
CA VAL A 31 -9.87 -12.72 -2.97
C VAL A 31 -8.53 -13.10 -3.56
N LYS A 32 -8.51 -13.29 -4.88
CA LYS A 32 -7.27 -13.56 -5.59
C LYS A 32 -6.40 -12.29 -5.66
N ILE A 33 -5.53 -12.13 -4.68
CA ILE A 33 -4.55 -11.05 -4.62
C ILE A 33 -3.16 -11.56 -4.98
N ASN A 34 -2.30 -10.67 -5.48
CA ASN A 34 -0.90 -11.02 -5.71
C ASN A 34 -0.07 -10.79 -4.44
N GLU A 35 1.10 -11.43 -4.36
CA GLU A 35 2.03 -11.35 -3.21
C GLU A 35 2.25 -9.90 -2.71
N GLY A 36 2.38 -8.94 -3.63
CA GLY A 36 2.63 -7.55 -3.25
C GLY A 36 1.42 -6.85 -2.63
N MET A 37 0.21 -7.27 -2.97
CA MET A 37 -1.02 -6.78 -2.32
C MET A 37 -1.19 -7.43 -0.96
N GLU A 38 -0.96 -8.73 -0.87
CA GLU A 38 -1.04 -9.50 0.37
C GLU A 38 -0.07 -8.93 1.43
N ASN A 39 1.20 -8.75 1.06
CA ASN A 39 2.19 -8.15 1.93
C ASN A 39 1.78 -6.75 2.41
N PHE A 40 1.19 -5.95 1.50
CA PHE A 40 0.72 -4.61 1.88
C PHE A 40 -0.46 -4.67 2.84
N THR A 41 -1.40 -5.59 2.63
CA THR A 41 -2.53 -5.81 3.54
C THR A 41 -2.03 -6.20 4.94
N ILE A 42 -1.17 -7.19 5.04
CA ILE A 42 -0.61 -7.63 6.33
C ILE A 42 0.16 -6.50 7.02
N ALA A 43 0.97 -5.75 6.27
CA ALA A 43 1.72 -4.62 6.81
C ALA A 43 0.82 -3.45 7.23
N HIS A 44 -0.32 -3.24 6.58
CA HIS A 44 -1.33 -2.26 6.93
C HIS A 44 -1.98 -2.61 8.28
N GLU A 45 -2.44 -3.85 8.43
CA GLU A 45 -3.00 -4.34 9.70
C GLU A 45 -1.97 -4.29 10.84
N LEU A 46 -0.70 -4.59 10.55
CA LEU A 46 0.39 -4.40 11.50
C LEU A 46 0.55 -2.92 11.89
N GLY A 47 0.32 -2.00 10.97
CA GLY A 47 0.28 -0.56 11.26
C GLY A 47 -0.78 -0.21 12.30
N HIS A 48 -1.99 -0.77 12.17
CA HIS A 48 -3.03 -0.61 13.19
C HIS A 48 -2.60 -1.17 14.55
N ILE A 49 -1.99 -2.35 14.58
CA ILE A 49 -1.49 -2.96 15.80
C ILE A 49 -0.47 -2.06 16.51
N VAL A 50 0.47 -1.51 15.77
CA VAL A 50 1.60 -0.74 16.34
C VAL A 50 1.20 0.67 16.73
N LEU A 51 0.40 1.34 15.90
CA LEU A 51 0.13 2.77 16.04
C LEU A 51 -1.16 3.07 16.81
N HIS A 52 -2.17 2.20 16.70
CA HIS A 52 -3.52 2.51 17.16
C HIS A 52 -3.95 1.68 18.36
N VAL A 53 -3.74 0.36 18.36
CA VAL A 53 -4.12 -0.52 19.47
C VAL A 53 -3.56 -0.04 20.83
N PRO A 54 -2.32 0.43 20.97
CA PRO A 54 -1.82 0.91 22.27
C PRO A 54 -2.52 2.16 22.80
N LYS A 55 -3.17 2.94 21.92
CA LYS A 55 -3.90 4.16 22.29
C LYS A 55 -5.36 3.90 22.67
N MET A 56 -5.83 2.68 22.46
CA MET A 56 -7.21 2.29 22.78
C MET A 56 -7.36 2.04 24.28
N ASP A 57 -8.43 2.59 24.88
CA ASP A 57 -8.75 2.31 26.27
C ASP A 57 -9.20 0.86 26.42
N LYS A 58 -8.40 0.05 27.09
CA LYS A 58 -8.63 -1.39 27.30
C LYS A 58 -10.00 -1.71 27.94
N ASN A 59 -10.60 -0.74 28.65
CA ASN A 59 -11.87 -0.92 29.31
C ASN A 59 -13.09 -0.61 28.43
N LYS A 60 -12.86 -0.12 27.19
CA LYS A 60 -13.92 0.27 26.24
C LYS A 60 -13.86 -0.51 24.93
N MET A 61 -13.00 -1.53 24.80
CA MET A 61 -12.85 -2.27 23.55
C MET A 61 -14.03 -3.19 23.33
N THR A 62 -15.01 -2.71 22.56
CA THR A 62 -15.96 -3.57 21.84
C THR A 62 -15.52 -3.63 20.37
N GLU A 63 -15.88 -4.71 19.65
CA GLU A 63 -15.61 -4.82 18.19
C GLU A 63 -16.14 -3.59 17.43
N CYS A 64 -17.23 -2.98 17.90
CA CYS A 64 -17.81 -1.77 17.32
C CYS A 64 -16.90 -0.54 17.42
N ASP A 65 -16.03 -0.47 18.42
CA ASP A 65 -15.15 0.71 18.62
C ASP A 65 -13.98 0.69 17.66
N PHE A 66 -13.42 -0.49 17.35
CA PHE A 66 -12.36 -0.64 16.36
C PHE A 66 -12.87 -0.29 14.95
N ASP A 67 -14.06 -0.80 14.59
CA ASP A 67 -14.73 -0.49 13.32
C ASP A 67 -15.02 1.01 13.16
N SER A 68 -15.30 1.72 14.24
CA SER A 68 -15.54 3.18 14.20
C SER A 68 -14.26 3.97 14.04
N ILE A 69 -13.15 3.52 14.63
CA ILE A 69 -11.82 4.15 14.51
C ILE A 69 -11.23 3.88 13.12
N SER A 70 -11.39 2.68 12.59
CA SER A 70 -10.90 2.30 11.25
C SER A 70 -11.58 3.11 10.13
N LYS A 71 -12.76 3.66 10.36
CA LYS A 71 -13.44 4.60 9.44
C LYS A 71 -12.83 5.99 9.43
N ASP A 72 -11.98 6.34 10.40
CA ASP A 72 -11.26 7.61 10.40
C ASP A 72 -10.21 7.60 9.29
N ASN A 73 -10.38 8.48 8.33
CA ASN A 73 -9.49 8.64 7.17
C ASN A 73 -8.02 8.96 7.58
N VAL A 74 -7.78 9.42 8.80
CA VAL A 74 -6.44 9.69 9.33
C VAL A 74 -5.78 8.39 9.78
N VAL A 75 -6.49 7.57 10.54
CA VAL A 75 -6.02 6.26 11.04
C VAL A 75 -5.65 5.32 9.89
N GLU A 76 -6.51 5.23 8.88
CA GLU A 76 -6.23 4.44 7.67
C GLU A 76 -4.99 4.95 6.92
N LYS A 77 -4.83 6.27 6.81
CA LYS A 77 -3.64 6.86 6.17
C LYS A 77 -2.36 6.60 6.97
N GLU A 78 -2.42 6.63 8.29
CA GLU A 78 -1.27 6.30 9.14
C GLU A 78 -0.85 4.84 8.95
N ALA A 79 -1.81 3.90 8.89
CA ALA A 79 -1.55 2.50 8.61
C ALA A 79 -0.97 2.30 7.20
N ASP A 80 -1.50 2.99 6.18
CA ASP A 80 -0.96 2.98 4.82
C ASP A 80 0.49 3.49 4.76
N ILE A 81 0.78 4.59 5.47
CA ILE A 81 2.14 5.16 5.54
C ILE A 81 3.08 4.19 6.25
N PHE A 82 2.64 3.59 7.35
CA PHE A 82 3.41 2.58 8.07
C PHE A 82 3.76 1.39 7.15
N ALA A 83 2.76 0.81 6.48
CA ALA A 83 2.97 -0.27 5.53
C ALA A 83 3.94 0.09 4.40
N ALA A 84 3.78 1.29 3.84
CA ALA A 84 4.67 1.79 2.79
C ALA A 84 6.12 1.98 3.29
N CYS A 85 6.31 2.47 4.52
CA CYS A 85 7.64 2.65 5.10
C CYS A 85 8.29 1.31 5.47
N LEU A 86 7.51 0.38 5.98
CA LEU A 86 7.99 -0.97 6.36
C LEU A 86 8.45 -1.76 5.13
N LEU A 87 7.60 -1.82 4.09
CA LEU A 87 7.86 -2.63 2.88
C LEU A 87 8.81 -1.95 1.89
N MET A 88 8.90 -0.63 1.95
CA MET A 88 9.69 0.19 1.03
C MET A 88 10.47 1.26 1.81
N PRO A 89 11.49 0.87 2.61
CA PRO A 89 12.33 1.82 3.33
C PRO A 89 12.93 2.86 2.37
N GLU A 90 12.99 4.12 2.81
CA GLU A 90 13.39 5.24 1.97
C GLU A 90 14.79 5.06 1.37
N SER A 91 15.74 4.60 2.19
CA SER A 91 17.12 4.33 1.76
C SER A 91 17.17 3.35 0.59
N ASN A 92 16.48 2.22 0.73
CA ASN A 92 16.48 1.13 -0.26
C ASN A 92 15.79 1.57 -1.57
N VAL A 93 14.69 2.33 -1.45
CA VAL A 93 13.97 2.85 -2.62
C VAL A 93 14.83 3.88 -3.35
N LYS A 94 15.49 4.78 -2.62
CA LYS A 94 16.42 5.76 -3.21
C LYS A 94 17.61 5.09 -3.87
N GLU A 95 18.20 4.10 -3.24
CA GLU A 95 19.30 3.32 -3.81
C GLU A 95 18.88 2.68 -5.14
N ALA A 96 17.80 1.89 -5.14
CA ALA A 96 17.28 1.26 -6.36
C ALA A 96 16.92 2.29 -7.45
N PHE A 97 16.41 3.45 -7.05
CA PHE A 97 16.09 4.54 -7.97
C PHE A 97 17.34 5.12 -8.63
N TYR A 98 18.37 5.46 -7.83
CA TYR A 98 19.59 6.11 -8.34
C TYR A 98 20.48 5.15 -9.12
N GLN A 99 20.37 3.84 -8.93
CA GLN A 99 20.99 2.84 -9.81
C GLN A 99 20.40 2.83 -11.22
N ILE A 100 19.14 3.24 -11.38
CA ILE A 100 18.45 3.30 -12.68
C ILE A 100 18.50 4.70 -13.28
N ARG A 101 18.46 5.74 -12.45
CA ARG A 101 18.32 7.13 -12.91
C ARG A 101 18.87 8.15 -11.91
N ASN A 102 19.73 9.03 -12.38
CA ASN A 102 20.39 10.04 -11.55
C ASN A 102 19.53 11.29 -11.24
N SER A 103 18.33 11.41 -11.80
CA SER A 103 17.47 12.58 -11.62
C SER A 103 16.00 12.20 -11.47
N ARG A 104 15.20 13.06 -10.84
CA ARG A 104 13.75 12.87 -10.66
C ARG A 104 13.05 12.61 -11.99
N LEU A 105 12.09 11.70 -11.99
CA LEU A 105 11.29 11.38 -13.17
C LEU A 105 10.13 12.39 -13.30
N LEU A 106 10.18 13.23 -14.34
CA LEU A 106 9.10 14.15 -14.68
C LEU A 106 8.19 13.52 -15.73
N LEU A 107 6.95 13.26 -15.36
CA LEU A 107 5.93 12.71 -16.25
C LEU A 107 5.05 13.85 -16.80
N LYS A 108 5.48 14.42 -17.91
CA LYS A 108 4.68 15.41 -18.64
C LYS A 108 3.67 14.72 -19.57
N ASP A 109 2.44 15.27 -19.69
CA ASP A 109 1.53 14.94 -20.80
C ASP A 109 2.07 15.62 -22.03
N ASN A 110 2.44 14.83 -23.01
CA ASN A 110 2.84 15.33 -24.30
C ASN A 110 2.08 14.53 -25.37
N PHE A 111 1.31 15.23 -26.19
CA PHE A 111 0.58 14.65 -27.31
C PHE A 111 1.54 13.84 -28.22
N ILE A 112 2.76 14.33 -28.41
CA ILE A 112 3.82 13.66 -29.17
C ILE A 112 4.15 12.28 -28.58
N PHE A 113 4.19 12.10 -27.24
CA PHE A 113 4.45 10.80 -26.63
C PHE A 113 3.33 9.79 -26.86
N ARG A 114 2.09 10.25 -27.07
CA ARG A 114 0.97 9.40 -27.45
C ARG A 114 1.11 8.94 -28.90
N LEU A 115 1.49 9.84 -29.82
CA LEU A 115 1.71 9.58 -31.23
C LEU A 115 2.83 8.57 -31.49
N ILE A 116 3.95 8.68 -30.75
CA ILE A 116 5.10 7.78 -30.90
C ILE A 116 4.99 6.49 -30.06
N GLY A 117 3.78 6.12 -29.61
CA GLY A 117 3.50 4.86 -28.93
C GLY A 117 4.12 4.70 -27.51
N ARG A 118 4.68 5.77 -26.91
CA ARG A 118 5.23 5.74 -25.55
C ARG A 118 4.20 5.57 -24.44
N GLY A 119 2.91 5.56 -24.79
CA GLY A 119 1.81 5.35 -23.86
C GLY A 119 1.52 6.51 -22.91
N SER A 120 0.46 6.35 -22.12
CA SER A 120 0.03 7.36 -21.12
C SER A 120 1.06 7.55 -20.01
N LYS A 121 0.98 8.68 -19.28
CA LYS A 121 1.79 8.91 -18.05
C LYS A 121 1.71 7.71 -17.10
N ARG A 122 0.49 7.19 -16.90
CA ARG A 122 0.25 6.05 -15.99
C ARG A 122 1.01 4.80 -16.45
N LYS A 123 0.97 4.47 -17.74
CA LYS A 123 1.70 3.32 -18.30
C LYS A 123 3.21 3.47 -18.11
N ARG A 124 3.75 4.68 -18.35
CA ARG A 124 5.18 4.98 -18.14
C ARG A 124 5.59 4.86 -16.67
N ALA A 125 4.73 5.36 -15.75
CA ALA A 125 4.96 5.23 -14.31
C ALA A 125 4.95 3.77 -13.87
N LEU A 126 3.97 2.96 -14.33
CA LEU A 126 3.89 1.53 -14.01
C LEU A 126 5.11 0.76 -14.52
N ASN A 127 5.58 1.06 -15.72
CA ASN A 127 6.79 0.44 -16.28
C ASN A 127 8.04 0.84 -15.48
N PHE A 128 8.12 2.10 -15.02
CA PHE A 128 9.23 2.56 -14.21
C PHE A 128 9.19 1.93 -12.81
N ALA A 129 8.02 1.90 -12.17
CA ALA A 129 7.86 1.21 -10.89
C ALA A 129 8.26 -0.26 -10.96
N SER A 130 7.92 -0.97 -12.05
CA SER A 130 8.36 -2.35 -12.25
C SER A 130 9.88 -2.50 -12.27
N LYS A 131 10.60 -1.53 -12.86
CA LYS A 131 12.07 -1.55 -12.86
C LYS A 131 12.63 -1.35 -11.45
N ILE A 132 12.08 -0.41 -10.68
CA ILE A 132 12.48 -0.16 -9.29
C ILE A 132 12.21 -1.40 -8.42
N ILE A 133 11.01 -1.99 -8.54
CA ILE A 133 10.64 -3.22 -7.83
C ILE A 133 11.64 -4.33 -8.10
N LYS A 134 11.97 -4.55 -9.38
CA LYS A 134 12.94 -5.58 -9.76
C LYS A 134 14.35 -5.27 -9.23
N GLN A 135 14.78 -4.01 -9.33
CA GLN A 135 16.12 -3.58 -8.91
C GLN A 135 16.34 -3.74 -7.41
N GLY A 136 15.36 -3.34 -6.59
CA GLY A 136 15.44 -3.43 -5.13
C GLY A 136 14.80 -4.70 -4.55
N ASN A 137 14.37 -5.64 -5.39
CA ASN A 137 13.69 -6.89 -4.99
C ASN A 137 12.49 -6.66 -4.04
N PHE A 138 11.72 -5.60 -4.27
CA PHE A 138 10.58 -5.26 -3.42
C PHE A 138 9.38 -6.19 -3.69
N LYS A 139 8.75 -6.68 -2.62
CA LYS A 139 7.55 -7.53 -2.68
C LYS A 139 6.28 -6.69 -2.50
N VAL A 140 6.06 -5.75 -3.43
CA VAL A 140 4.96 -4.79 -3.40
C VAL A 140 4.29 -4.64 -4.76
N SER A 141 3.07 -4.10 -4.79
CA SER A 141 2.39 -3.78 -6.03
C SER A 141 3.04 -2.57 -6.74
N LYS A 142 2.89 -2.51 -8.07
CA LYS A 142 3.38 -1.37 -8.86
C LYS A 142 2.73 -0.05 -8.43
N TYR A 143 1.48 -0.09 -7.96
CA TYR A 143 0.77 1.10 -7.48
C TYR A 143 1.32 1.57 -6.13
N ALA A 144 1.59 0.66 -5.20
CA ALA A 144 2.24 1.00 -3.93
C ALA A 144 3.61 1.64 -4.18
N MET A 145 4.42 1.07 -5.08
CA MET A 145 5.72 1.65 -5.46
C MET A 145 5.58 3.04 -6.10
N ILE A 146 4.61 3.27 -7.00
CA ILE A 146 4.37 4.60 -7.59
C ILE A 146 4.05 5.60 -6.49
N ASN A 147 3.14 5.27 -5.57
CA ASN A 147 2.76 6.14 -4.47
C ASN A 147 3.96 6.44 -3.57
N ARG A 148 4.78 5.45 -3.27
CA ARG A 148 6.03 5.65 -2.50
C ARG A 148 7.00 6.59 -3.20
N LEU A 149 7.21 6.40 -4.52
CA LEU A 149 8.08 7.27 -5.32
C LEU A 149 7.56 8.71 -5.42
N ILE A 150 6.23 8.91 -5.47
CA ILE A 150 5.60 10.24 -5.40
C ILE A 150 5.85 10.86 -4.03
N GLY A 151 5.60 10.13 -2.94
CA GLY A 151 5.81 10.58 -1.57
C GLY A 151 7.26 10.98 -1.30
N LEU A 152 8.22 10.26 -1.86
CA LEU A 152 9.65 10.59 -1.78
C LEU A 152 10.08 11.71 -2.76
N GLY A 153 9.15 12.26 -3.56
CA GLY A 153 9.45 13.30 -4.54
C GLY A 153 10.32 12.85 -5.70
N LEU A 154 10.49 11.54 -5.90
CA LEU A 154 11.28 10.95 -6.97
C LEU A 154 10.55 10.92 -8.31
N ILE A 155 9.21 10.93 -8.28
CA ILE A 155 8.33 11.10 -9.47
C ILE A 155 7.51 12.38 -9.29
N LYS A 156 7.42 13.18 -10.37
CA LYS A 156 6.54 14.35 -10.47
C LYS A 156 5.65 14.27 -11.71
N GLY A 157 4.48 14.95 -11.64
CA GLY A 157 3.52 15.00 -12.76
C GLY A 157 2.46 13.89 -12.74
N LEU A 158 2.38 13.13 -11.64
CA LEU A 158 1.26 12.26 -11.29
C LEU A 158 0.71 12.66 -9.92
N ARG A 159 -0.60 12.43 -9.74
CA ARG A 159 -1.24 12.42 -8.41
C ARG A 159 -1.14 11.02 -7.82
N TYR A 160 -1.26 10.92 -6.50
CA TYR A 160 -1.41 9.65 -5.81
C TYR A 160 -2.45 8.80 -6.51
N GLN A 161 -2.09 7.56 -6.80
CA GLN A 161 -3.03 6.60 -7.34
C GLN A 161 -3.84 6.07 -6.16
N LYS A 162 -5.15 6.32 -6.16
CA LYS A 162 -6.03 5.56 -5.27
C LYS A 162 -5.81 4.09 -5.61
N ASN A 163 -5.29 3.33 -4.68
CA ASN A 163 -5.49 1.89 -4.71
C ASN A 163 -7.00 1.73 -4.73
N ASN A 164 -7.55 0.98 -5.68
CA ASN A 164 -8.94 0.53 -5.61
C ASN A 164 -9.09 -0.56 -4.53
N VAL A 165 -8.31 -0.45 -3.48
CA VAL A 165 -8.55 -1.12 -2.22
C VAL A 165 -9.64 -0.27 -1.60
N ASN A 166 -10.87 -0.61 -1.86
CA ASN A 166 -11.96 -0.18 -1.03
C ASN A 166 -11.73 -0.87 0.32
N SER A 167 -10.95 -0.25 1.19
CA SER A 167 -11.06 -0.43 2.62
C SER A 167 -12.43 0.14 3.00
N ARG A 168 -13.44 -0.67 2.89
CA ARG A 168 -14.73 -0.46 3.52
C ARG A 168 -14.90 -1.62 4.49
N VAL A 169 -14.64 -1.32 5.74
CA VAL A 169 -15.28 -1.98 6.84
C VAL A 169 -16.75 -1.58 6.84
#